data_010e627dfd6609df8d32749717e6c1e1
#
_entry.id   010e627dfd6609df8d32749717e6c1e1
#
_cell.length_a   1.000
_cell.length_b   1.000
_cell.length_c   1.000
_cell.angle_alpha   90.00
_cell.angle_beta   90.00
_cell.angle_gamma   90.00
#
_symmetry.space_group_name_H-M   'P 1'
#
loop_
_entity.id
_entity.type
_entity.pdbx_description
1 polymer ?
#
loop_
_entity_poly.entity_id
_entity_poly.type
_entity_poly.pdbx_seq_one_letter_code
_entity_poly.pdbx_strand_id
1 'polypeptide(L)'
;DNAFRTVEERRVYSRKKIPPTNDPDAPKRKKAQRIYSTEELRELAKGNEIYTNDILPELMAQHPDWHFEKIGEDETFVLERVKAHIVVHLVSTPKYISKEQRGVIYQNESVSPISHSNVGPSLLADLCTAKFQFGMPVFRYHKWINGCGFEFSLRTLYGYIMKAAELLEGIYAVIENLIGNGKSPYYGIDETYLKVIEAIGDNREHCYVYV
;
A
#
# COMPACT_ATOMS: atom_id res chain seq x y z
N ASP A 1 20.02 28.02 11.90
CA ASP A 1 20.66 27.05 10.97
C ASP A 1 19.77 25.82 10.84
N ASN A 2 18.71 25.95 10.04
CA ASN A 2 17.86 24.84 9.64
C ASN A 2 18.52 24.18 8.42
N ALA A 3 19.45 23.26 8.67
CA ALA A 3 19.99 22.41 7.64
C ALA A 3 18.86 21.48 7.14
N PHE A 4 18.34 21.75 5.95
CA PHE A 4 17.49 20.84 5.21
C PHE A 4 18.28 19.53 5.03
N ARG A 5 17.81 18.45 5.65
CA ARG A 5 18.38 17.13 5.46
C ARG A 5 18.17 16.71 4.01
N THR A 6 19.25 16.42 3.32
CA THR A 6 19.24 15.91 1.95
C THR A 6 18.57 14.53 1.90
N VAL A 7 18.06 14.16 0.73
CA VAL A 7 17.35 12.88 0.48
C VAL A 7 18.17 11.66 0.89
N GLU A 8 19.48 11.76 0.94
CA GLU A 8 20.40 10.68 1.34
C GLU A 8 20.40 10.37 2.85
N GLU A 9 19.88 11.26 3.69
CA GLU A 9 19.77 11.04 5.14
C GLU A 9 18.44 10.41 5.59
N ARG A 10 17.60 9.98 4.68
CA ARG A 10 16.43 9.19 5.03
C ARG A 10 16.91 7.91 5.70
N ARG A 11 16.79 7.86 7.01
CA ARG A 11 16.98 6.62 7.76
C ARG A 11 15.95 5.63 7.23
N VAL A 12 16.43 4.70 6.40
CA VAL A 12 15.70 3.48 6.12
C VAL A 12 15.50 2.83 7.47
N TYR A 13 14.28 2.88 8.00
CA TYR A 13 13.90 2.10 9.17
C TYR A 13 13.92 0.64 8.75
N SER A 14 15.13 0.05 8.69
CA SER A 14 15.22 -1.39 8.69
C SER A 14 14.63 -1.81 10.04
N ARG A 15 13.48 -2.50 10.00
CA ARG A 15 13.00 -3.23 11.17
C ARG A 15 14.18 -4.05 11.66
N LYS A 16 14.74 -3.73 12.83
CA LYS A 16 15.69 -4.60 13.50
C LYS A 16 15.01 -5.97 13.51
N LYS A 17 15.55 -6.92 12.74
CA LYS A 17 15.13 -8.32 12.87
C LYS A 17 15.43 -8.65 14.33
N ILE A 18 14.37 -8.73 15.13
CA ILE A 18 14.49 -9.26 16.49
C ILE A 18 15.02 -10.67 16.26
N PRO A 19 16.21 -11.01 16.78
CA PRO A 19 16.75 -12.35 16.62
C PRO A 19 15.69 -13.33 17.13
N PRO A 20 15.52 -14.51 16.49
CA PRO A 20 14.58 -15.50 16.97
C PRO A 20 14.96 -15.80 18.41
N THR A 21 14.09 -15.51 19.35
CA THR A 21 14.23 -15.95 20.73
C THR A 21 14.14 -17.47 20.69
N ASN A 22 15.23 -18.14 21.06
CA ASN A 22 15.28 -19.59 21.26
C ASN A 22 14.55 -20.01 22.56
N ASP A 23 13.52 -19.27 22.93
CA ASP A 23 12.65 -19.59 24.04
C ASP A 23 11.59 -20.58 23.54
N PRO A 24 11.63 -21.85 23.99
CA PRO A 24 10.67 -22.88 23.57
C PRO A 24 9.23 -22.55 23.98
N ASP A 25 9.03 -21.69 24.98
CA ASP A 25 7.71 -21.28 25.49
C ASP A 25 7.24 -19.93 24.93
N ALA A 26 8.01 -19.29 24.06
CA ALA A 26 7.58 -18.06 23.43
C ALA A 26 6.30 -18.30 22.59
N PRO A 27 5.21 -17.53 22.80
CA PRO A 27 3.98 -17.73 22.06
C PRO A 27 4.25 -17.57 20.57
N LYS A 28 4.16 -18.68 19.83
CA LYS A 28 4.32 -18.68 18.37
C LYS A 28 3.33 -17.66 17.80
N ARG A 29 3.84 -16.60 17.15
CA ARG A 29 3.00 -15.64 16.45
C ARG A 29 2.11 -16.40 15.49
N LYS A 30 0.81 -16.45 15.78
CA LYS A 30 -0.18 -17.02 14.85
C LYS A 30 -0.01 -16.25 13.54
N LYS A 31 0.34 -16.96 12.46
CA LYS A 31 0.30 -16.37 11.11
C LYS A 31 -1.10 -15.79 10.93
N ALA A 32 -1.19 -14.55 10.46
CA ALA A 32 -2.49 -13.97 10.12
C ALA A 32 -3.19 -14.95 9.18
N GLN A 33 -4.33 -15.48 9.62
CA GLN A 33 -5.11 -16.40 8.81
C GLN A 33 -5.64 -15.58 7.63
N ARG A 34 -5.33 -16.00 6.40
CA ARG A 34 -5.94 -15.40 5.22
C ARG A 34 -7.44 -15.69 5.29
N ILE A 35 -8.25 -14.68 5.14
CA ILE A 35 -9.72 -14.81 5.19
C ILE A 35 -10.20 -15.60 3.98
N TYR A 36 -9.56 -15.42 2.83
CA TYR A 36 -9.88 -16.12 1.58
C TYR A 36 -8.69 -16.95 1.10
N SER A 37 -8.97 -18.17 0.65
CA SER A 37 -8.00 -19.00 -0.05
C SER A 37 -7.79 -18.52 -1.49
N THR A 38 -6.73 -18.99 -2.13
CA THR A 38 -6.48 -18.68 -3.56
C THR A 38 -7.60 -19.22 -4.46
N GLU A 39 -8.17 -20.36 -4.13
CA GLU A 39 -9.28 -20.98 -4.84
C GLU A 39 -10.55 -20.13 -4.73
N GLU A 40 -10.88 -19.63 -3.53
CA GLU A 40 -12.03 -18.75 -3.32
C GLU A 40 -11.87 -17.43 -4.07
N LEU A 41 -10.68 -16.83 -4.08
CA LEU A 41 -10.41 -15.63 -4.86
C LEU A 41 -10.54 -15.88 -6.36
N ARG A 42 -10.11 -17.04 -6.85
CA ARG A 42 -10.26 -17.42 -8.26
C ARG A 42 -11.73 -17.60 -8.64
N GLU A 43 -12.54 -18.20 -7.77
CA GLU A 43 -13.99 -18.30 -7.99
C GLU A 43 -14.66 -16.92 -8.03
N LEU A 44 -14.31 -16.02 -7.13
CA LEU A 44 -14.84 -14.64 -7.10
C LEU A 44 -14.40 -13.81 -8.31
N ALA A 45 -13.24 -14.12 -8.90
CA ALA A 45 -12.76 -13.46 -10.11
C ALA A 45 -13.42 -13.99 -11.39
N LYS A 46 -14.11 -15.13 -11.36
CA LYS A 46 -14.78 -15.70 -12.53
C LYS A 46 -15.82 -14.71 -13.08
N GLY A 47 -15.73 -14.46 -14.37
CA GLY A 47 -16.62 -13.51 -15.08
C GLY A 47 -16.16 -12.06 -15.05
N ASN A 48 -15.10 -11.75 -14.35
CA ASN A 48 -14.44 -10.45 -14.39
C ASN A 48 -13.34 -10.45 -15.46
N GLU A 49 -12.91 -9.23 -15.87
CA GLU A 49 -11.82 -9.09 -16.82
C GLU A 49 -10.50 -9.56 -16.21
N ILE A 50 -9.71 -10.28 -17.02
CA ILE A 50 -8.35 -10.68 -16.68
C ILE A 50 -7.40 -9.63 -17.26
N TYR A 51 -6.59 -9.03 -16.40
CA TYR A 51 -5.59 -8.06 -16.81
C TYR A 51 -4.22 -8.71 -16.91
N THR A 52 -3.54 -8.49 -18.04
CA THR A 52 -2.17 -8.92 -18.23
C THR A 52 -1.24 -7.73 -18.01
N ASN A 53 -0.37 -7.85 -17.01
CA ASN A 53 0.67 -6.87 -16.70
C ASN A 53 1.98 -7.31 -17.34
N ASP A 54 2.13 -7.06 -18.64
CA ASP A 54 3.24 -7.55 -19.44
C ASP A 54 4.31 -6.48 -19.66
N ILE A 55 5.57 -6.83 -19.34
CA ILE A 55 6.76 -5.98 -19.54
C ILE A 55 7.40 -6.19 -20.93
N LEU A 56 7.02 -7.23 -21.66
CA LEU A 56 7.69 -7.59 -22.92
C LEU A 56 7.77 -6.46 -23.96
N PRO A 57 6.69 -5.65 -24.16
CA PRO A 57 6.76 -4.55 -25.12
C PRO A 57 7.83 -3.51 -24.76
N GLU A 58 8.02 -3.22 -23.48
CA GLU A 58 9.01 -2.27 -22.99
C GLU A 58 10.44 -2.83 -23.15
N LEU A 59 10.63 -4.12 -22.83
CA LEU A 59 11.90 -4.79 -22.98
C LEU A 59 12.35 -4.85 -24.45
N MET A 60 11.43 -5.15 -25.36
CA MET A 60 11.71 -5.16 -26.81
C MET A 60 12.04 -3.76 -27.33
N ALA A 61 11.45 -2.71 -26.77
CA ALA A 61 11.79 -1.33 -27.13
C ALA A 61 13.18 -0.91 -26.62
N GLN A 62 13.57 -1.37 -25.43
CA GLN A 62 14.88 -1.05 -24.82
C GLN A 62 16.02 -1.89 -25.43
N HIS A 63 15.74 -3.13 -25.78
CA HIS A 63 16.71 -4.12 -26.26
C HIS A 63 16.21 -4.83 -27.52
N PRO A 64 16.16 -4.16 -28.69
CA PRO A 64 15.56 -4.70 -29.92
C PRO A 64 16.28 -5.94 -30.46
N ASP A 65 17.56 -6.10 -30.16
CA ASP A 65 18.38 -7.22 -30.62
C ASP A 65 18.40 -8.43 -29.66
N TRP A 66 17.72 -8.32 -28.52
CA TRP A 66 17.68 -9.41 -27.53
C TRP A 66 16.50 -10.37 -27.75
N HIS A 67 16.72 -11.63 -27.40
CA HIS A 67 15.69 -12.66 -27.46
C HIS A 67 15.20 -12.96 -26.05
N PHE A 68 13.92 -12.69 -25.81
CA PHE A 68 13.26 -12.96 -24.53
C PHE A 68 12.43 -14.24 -24.61
N GLU A 69 12.53 -15.09 -23.59
CA GLU A 69 11.76 -16.31 -23.46
C GLU A 69 10.90 -16.23 -22.20
N LYS A 70 9.60 -16.49 -22.35
CA LYS A 70 8.66 -16.57 -21.21
C LYS A 70 8.94 -17.84 -20.42
N ILE A 71 9.33 -17.69 -19.15
CA ILE A 71 9.66 -18.80 -18.24
C ILE A 71 8.53 -19.14 -17.27
N GLY A 72 7.52 -18.28 -17.18
CA GLY A 72 6.37 -18.47 -16.29
C GLY A 72 5.55 -17.21 -16.18
N GLU A 73 4.57 -17.25 -15.29
CA GLU A 73 3.78 -16.08 -14.90
C GLU A 73 3.31 -16.21 -13.45
N ASP A 74 3.16 -15.07 -12.80
CA ASP A 74 2.55 -14.98 -11.48
C ASP A 74 1.12 -14.50 -11.61
N GLU A 75 0.20 -15.17 -10.91
CA GLU A 75 -1.19 -14.72 -10.77
C GLU A 75 -1.34 -13.92 -9.47
N THR A 76 -1.89 -12.73 -9.60
CA THR A 76 -2.20 -11.85 -8.45
C THR A 76 -3.67 -11.47 -8.50
N PHE A 77 -4.34 -11.52 -7.35
CA PHE A 77 -5.73 -11.07 -7.23
C PHE A 77 -5.75 -9.65 -6.69
N VAL A 78 -6.41 -8.76 -7.40
CA VAL A 78 -6.55 -7.35 -7.03
C VAL A 78 -8.01 -7.05 -6.72
N LEU A 79 -8.26 -6.45 -5.56
CA LEU A 79 -9.57 -6.09 -5.08
C LEU A 79 -9.83 -4.62 -5.43
N GLU A 80 -10.76 -4.40 -6.34
CA GLU A 80 -11.18 -3.07 -6.77
C GLU A 80 -12.59 -2.77 -6.26
N ARG A 81 -12.82 -1.51 -5.87
CA ARG A 81 -14.15 -1.06 -5.52
C ARG A 81 -14.86 -0.47 -6.74
N VAL A 82 -15.92 -1.10 -7.13
CA VAL A 82 -16.87 -0.58 -8.11
C VAL A 82 -18.12 -0.07 -7.37
N LYS A 83 -18.93 0.81 -7.97
CA LYS A 83 -20.13 1.34 -7.31
C LYS A 83 -20.93 0.23 -6.62
N ALA A 84 -21.09 0.33 -5.33
CA ALA A 84 -21.85 -0.56 -4.44
C ALA A 84 -21.29 -1.98 -4.21
N HIS A 85 -20.20 -2.42 -4.85
CA HIS A 85 -19.60 -3.74 -4.59
C HIS A 85 -18.08 -3.73 -4.80
N ILE A 86 -17.44 -4.79 -4.33
CA ILE A 86 -16.00 -5.04 -4.54
C ILE A 86 -15.87 -6.06 -5.67
N VAL A 87 -14.97 -5.79 -6.59
CA VAL A 87 -14.63 -6.69 -7.68
C VAL A 87 -13.25 -7.28 -7.43
N VAL A 88 -13.08 -8.56 -7.72
CA VAL A 88 -11.79 -9.24 -7.69
C VAL A 88 -11.30 -9.38 -9.13
N HIS A 89 -10.16 -8.76 -9.44
CA HIS A 89 -9.50 -8.94 -10.72
C HIS A 89 -8.36 -9.94 -10.59
N LEU A 90 -8.26 -10.84 -11.55
CA LEU A 90 -7.10 -11.69 -11.74
C LEU A 90 -6.09 -10.94 -12.62
N VAL A 91 -4.91 -10.67 -12.09
CA VAL A 91 -3.81 -10.05 -12.83
C VAL A 91 -2.74 -11.10 -13.08
N SER A 92 -2.47 -11.39 -14.34
CA SER A 92 -1.38 -12.24 -14.78
C SER A 92 -0.16 -11.37 -15.07
N THR A 93 0.99 -11.71 -14.49
CA THR A 93 2.26 -11.01 -14.68
C THR A 93 3.31 -11.98 -15.21
N PRO A 94 3.55 -11.98 -16.53
CA PRO A 94 4.52 -12.87 -17.15
C PRO A 94 5.95 -12.58 -16.69
N LYS A 95 6.78 -13.63 -16.65
CA LYS A 95 8.21 -13.58 -16.34
C LYS A 95 9.02 -13.97 -17.56
N TYR A 96 10.04 -13.21 -17.86
CA TYR A 96 10.93 -13.42 -18.98
C TYR A 96 12.38 -13.56 -18.55
N ILE A 97 13.14 -14.30 -19.32
CA ILE A 97 14.61 -14.33 -19.28
C ILE A 97 15.17 -13.92 -20.64
N SER A 98 16.31 -13.27 -20.64
CA SER A 98 17.07 -13.01 -21.86
C SER A 98 18.16 -14.05 -22.04
N LYS A 99 18.41 -14.47 -23.27
CA LYS A 99 19.52 -15.35 -23.62
C LYS A 99 20.87 -14.64 -23.50
N GLU A 100 20.86 -13.34 -23.72
CA GLU A 100 22.03 -12.46 -23.68
C GLU A 100 22.46 -12.16 -22.24
N GLN A 101 21.50 -12.09 -21.31
CA GLN A 101 21.76 -11.81 -19.90
C GLN A 101 21.24 -12.93 -19.00
N ARG A 102 22.00 -14.01 -18.91
CA ARG A 102 21.64 -15.18 -18.12
C ARG A 102 21.50 -14.87 -16.61
N GLY A 103 20.46 -15.41 -16.01
CA GLY A 103 20.23 -15.31 -14.55
C GLY A 103 19.44 -14.09 -14.11
N VAL A 104 19.04 -13.19 -15.00
CA VAL A 104 18.16 -12.07 -14.71
C VAL A 104 16.73 -12.40 -15.14
N ILE A 105 15.78 -12.25 -14.23
CA ILE A 105 14.35 -12.40 -14.50
C ILE A 105 13.75 -11.01 -14.65
N TYR A 106 13.08 -10.78 -15.75
CA TYR A 106 12.35 -9.55 -16.05
C TYR A 106 10.86 -9.78 -15.80
N GLN A 107 10.28 -8.97 -14.93
CA GLN A 107 8.86 -9.04 -14.56
C GLN A 107 8.41 -7.64 -14.13
N ASN A 108 7.19 -7.27 -14.46
CA ASN A 108 6.59 -6.04 -13.94
C ASN A 108 6.37 -6.11 -12.43
N GLU A 109 6.36 -4.95 -11.80
CA GLU A 109 5.99 -4.82 -10.40
C GLU A 109 4.52 -5.17 -10.17
N SER A 110 4.17 -5.41 -8.92
CA SER A 110 2.79 -5.68 -8.52
C SER A 110 1.86 -4.51 -8.85
N VAL A 111 0.69 -4.79 -9.41
CA VAL A 111 -0.35 -3.79 -9.69
C VAL A 111 -0.94 -3.21 -8.38
N SER A 112 -0.87 -3.95 -7.27
CA SER A 112 -1.29 -3.43 -5.97
C SER A 112 -0.35 -2.31 -5.51
N PRO A 113 -0.88 -1.14 -5.11
CA PRO A 113 -0.05 -0.04 -4.61
C PRO A 113 0.65 -0.38 -3.28
N ILE A 114 0.23 -1.44 -2.61
CA ILE A 114 0.81 -1.92 -1.36
C ILE A 114 1.43 -3.30 -1.60
N SER A 115 2.74 -3.42 -1.41
CA SER A 115 3.45 -4.69 -1.55
C SER A 115 2.85 -5.78 -0.67
N HIS A 116 2.75 -6.99 -1.23
CA HIS A 116 2.17 -8.17 -0.56
C HIS A 116 0.71 -8.00 -0.10
N SER A 117 -0.05 -7.16 -0.77
CA SER A 117 -1.47 -6.91 -0.54
C SER A 117 -2.28 -7.15 -1.81
N ASN A 118 -3.56 -7.44 -1.64
CA ASN A 118 -4.52 -7.57 -2.73
C ASN A 118 -5.38 -6.30 -2.90
N VAL A 119 -5.04 -5.20 -2.21
CA VAL A 119 -5.80 -3.95 -2.33
C VAL A 119 -5.48 -3.27 -3.66
N GLY A 120 -6.54 -2.94 -4.40
CA GLY A 120 -6.42 -2.12 -5.60
C GLY A 120 -6.43 -0.61 -5.30
N PRO A 121 -6.00 0.22 -6.25
CA PRO A 121 -5.95 1.68 -6.08
C PRO A 121 -7.31 2.28 -5.74
N SER A 122 -8.39 1.83 -6.38
CA SER A 122 -9.75 2.36 -6.17
C SER A 122 -10.27 2.08 -4.76
N LEU A 123 -10.03 0.87 -4.23
CA LEU A 123 -10.42 0.50 -2.88
C LEU A 123 -9.64 1.29 -1.83
N LEU A 124 -8.34 1.51 -2.06
CA LEU A 124 -7.49 2.32 -1.19
C LEU A 124 -7.93 3.79 -1.18
N ALA A 125 -8.22 4.35 -2.36
CA ALA A 125 -8.71 5.71 -2.51
C ALA A 125 -10.08 5.90 -1.82
N ASP A 126 -11.00 4.94 -1.97
CA ASP A 126 -12.31 4.98 -1.32
C ASP A 126 -12.19 4.99 0.21
N LEU A 127 -11.35 4.14 0.78
CA LEU A 127 -11.09 4.11 2.23
C LEU A 127 -10.53 5.44 2.73
N CYS A 128 -9.55 6.02 2.02
CA CYS A 128 -8.96 7.31 2.38
C CYS A 128 -9.98 8.45 2.27
N THR A 129 -10.75 8.49 1.19
CA THR A 129 -11.82 9.47 0.99
C THR A 129 -12.88 9.36 2.09
N ALA A 130 -13.35 8.16 2.39
CA ALA A 130 -14.31 7.94 3.46
C ALA A 130 -13.81 8.46 4.80
N LYS A 131 -12.55 8.17 5.14
CA LYS A 131 -11.98 8.59 6.42
C LYS A 131 -11.70 10.09 6.50
N PHE A 132 -11.01 10.65 5.50
CA PHE A 132 -10.46 12.00 5.60
C PHE A 132 -11.38 13.07 5.02
N GLN A 133 -12.06 12.80 3.91
CA GLN A 133 -12.98 13.75 3.30
C GLN A 133 -14.36 13.72 3.96
N PHE A 134 -14.88 12.52 4.24
CA PHE A 134 -16.23 12.39 4.82
C PHE A 134 -16.23 12.20 6.34
N GLY A 135 -15.07 12.20 7.00
CA GLY A 135 -14.95 12.05 8.45
C GLY A 135 -15.49 10.72 8.98
N MET A 136 -15.59 9.68 8.13
CA MET A 136 -16.14 8.38 8.52
C MET A 136 -15.13 7.63 9.40
N PRO A 137 -15.50 7.24 10.64
CA PRO A 137 -14.65 6.38 11.45
C PRO A 137 -14.39 5.05 10.75
N VAL A 138 -13.15 4.56 10.79
CA VAL A 138 -12.74 3.30 10.11
C VAL A 138 -13.62 2.12 10.56
N PHE A 139 -14.06 2.11 11.81
CA PHE A 139 -15.00 1.09 12.31
C PHE A 139 -16.36 1.10 11.57
N ARG A 140 -16.88 2.28 11.22
CA ARG A 140 -18.12 2.38 10.42
C ARG A 140 -17.88 1.97 8.98
N TYR A 141 -16.76 2.39 8.40
CA TYR A 141 -16.34 1.94 7.08
C TYR A 141 -16.18 0.42 7.02
N HIS A 142 -15.56 -0.19 8.04
CA HIS A 142 -15.42 -1.64 8.16
C HIS A 142 -16.77 -2.36 8.12
N LYS A 143 -17.75 -1.90 8.89
CA LYS A 143 -19.09 -2.48 8.87
C LYS A 143 -19.77 -2.35 7.51
N TRP A 144 -19.60 -1.20 6.88
CA TRP A 144 -20.19 -0.93 5.58
C TRP A 144 -19.55 -1.75 4.47
N ILE A 145 -18.22 -1.79 4.38
CA ILE A 145 -17.50 -2.51 3.34
C ILE A 145 -17.68 -4.03 3.42
N ASN A 146 -17.77 -4.58 4.63
CA ASN A 146 -18.06 -6.00 4.82
C ASN A 146 -19.48 -6.37 4.37
N GLY A 147 -20.40 -5.42 4.38
CA GLY A 147 -21.74 -5.58 3.78
C GLY A 147 -21.74 -5.62 2.25
N CYS A 148 -20.64 -5.26 1.60
CA CYS A 148 -20.47 -5.32 0.14
C CYS A 148 -20.00 -6.69 -0.39
N GLY A 149 -20.05 -7.72 0.45
CA GLY A 149 -19.79 -9.12 0.06
C GLY A 149 -18.33 -9.55 0.17
N PHE A 150 -17.47 -8.77 0.83
CA PHE A 150 -16.08 -9.11 1.06
C PHE A 150 -15.64 -8.75 2.48
N GLU A 151 -15.05 -9.69 3.22
CA GLU A 151 -14.69 -9.49 4.61
C GLU A 151 -13.25 -8.97 4.78
N PHE A 152 -13.14 -7.84 5.45
CA PHE A 152 -11.86 -7.27 5.88
C PHE A 152 -11.75 -7.31 7.40
N SER A 153 -10.54 -7.48 7.93
CA SER A 153 -10.30 -7.20 9.34
C SER A 153 -10.14 -5.69 9.56
N LEU A 154 -10.58 -5.20 10.69
CA LEU A 154 -10.40 -3.78 11.06
C LEU A 154 -8.91 -3.40 11.07
N ARG A 155 -8.04 -4.31 11.52
CA ARG A 155 -6.59 -4.13 11.52
C ARG A 155 -6.02 -3.97 10.10
N THR A 156 -6.54 -4.70 9.14
CA THR A 156 -6.14 -4.59 7.72
C THR A 156 -6.45 -3.20 7.19
N LEU A 157 -7.65 -2.68 7.46
CA LEU A 157 -8.06 -1.35 7.01
C LEU A 157 -7.19 -0.24 7.62
N TYR A 158 -6.86 -0.31 8.90
CA TYR A 158 -5.91 0.61 9.52
C TYR A 158 -4.52 0.50 8.88
N GLY A 159 -4.06 -0.72 8.59
CA GLY A 159 -2.80 -0.95 7.88
C GLY A 159 -2.77 -0.32 6.49
N TYR A 160 -3.88 -0.37 5.77
CA TYR A 160 -4.02 0.28 4.45
C TYR A 160 -3.93 1.81 4.55
N ILE A 161 -4.56 2.43 5.55
CA ILE A 161 -4.46 3.88 5.77
C ILE A 161 -3.03 4.29 6.06
N MET A 162 -2.32 3.55 6.91
CA MET A 162 -0.91 3.84 7.22
C MET A 162 -0.02 3.74 5.96
N LYS A 163 -0.27 2.72 5.14
CA LYS A 163 0.46 2.55 3.88
C LYS A 163 0.10 3.60 2.83
N ALA A 164 -1.16 4.04 2.78
CA ALA A 164 -1.56 5.15 1.93
C ALA A 164 -0.82 6.44 2.31
N ALA A 165 -0.65 6.72 3.60
CA ALA A 165 0.13 7.88 4.06
C ALA A 165 1.59 7.80 3.59
N GLU A 166 2.23 6.61 3.67
CA GLU A 166 3.59 6.40 3.14
C GLU A 166 3.66 6.65 1.62
N LEU A 167 2.66 6.18 0.84
CA LEU A 167 2.59 6.39 -0.60
C LEU A 167 2.42 7.87 -0.99
N LEU A 168 1.71 8.64 -0.18
CA LEU A 168 1.45 10.08 -0.41
C LEU A 168 2.56 10.99 0.09
N GLU A 169 3.56 10.47 0.79
CA GLU A 169 4.68 11.25 1.36
C GLU A 169 5.40 12.11 0.30
N GLY A 170 5.59 11.56 -0.90
CA GLY A 170 6.22 12.30 -2.01
C GLY A 170 5.41 13.52 -2.46
N ILE A 171 4.09 13.40 -2.52
CA ILE A 171 3.18 14.50 -2.86
C ILE A 171 3.20 15.55 -1.74
N TYR A 172 3.15 15.12 -0.49
CA TYR A 172 3.24 15.99 0.67
C TYR A 172 4.53 16.83 0.65
N ALA A 173 5.68 16.19 0.38
CA ALA A 173 6.97 16.89 0.28
C ALA A 173 7.00 17.94 -0.83
N VAL A 174 6.32 17.70 -1.97
CA VAL A 174 6.19 18.69 -3.03
C VAL A 174 5.33 19.88 -2.58
N ILE A 175 4.20 19.62 -1.91
CA ILE A 175 3.33 20.70 -1.38
C ILE A 175 4.09 21.53 -0.34
N GLU A 176 4.78 20.89 0.60
CA GLU A 176 5.59 21.55 1.62
C GLU A 176 6.67 22.45 0.99
N ASN A 177 7.35 21.96 -0.06
CA ASN A 177 8.34 22.72 -0.80
C ASN A 177 7.72 23.94 -1.53
N LEU A 178 6.54 23.80 -2.12
CA LEU A 178 5.83 24.90 -2.78
C LEU A 178 5.44 26.01 -1.79
N ILE A 179 5.02 25.61 -0.59
CA ILE A 179 4.70 26.55 0.50
C ILE A 179 5.98 27.26 0.98
N GLY A 180 7.01 26.48 1.33
CA GLY A 180 8.27 26.98 1.88
C GLY A 180 9.06 27.89 0.93
N ASN A 181 8.93 27.70 -0.38
CA ASN A 181 9.58 28.55 -1.40
C ASN A 181 8.77 29.80 -1.78
N GLY A 182 7.69 30.13 -1.06
CA GLY A 182 6.90 31.33 -1.30
C GLY A 182 6.20 31.37 -2.67
N LYS A 183 6.01 30.24 -3.32
CA LYS A 183 5.28 30.17 -4.61
C LYS A 183 3.78 30.39 -4.46
N SER A 184 3.26 30.22 -3.25
CA SER A 184 1.89 30.61 -2.91
C SER A 184 1.88 31.98 -2.23
N PRO A 185 1.13 32.97 -2.73
CA PRO A 185 1.05 34.30 -2.11
C PRO A 185 0.28 34.28 -0.79
N TYR A 186 -0.52 33.24 -0.54
CA TYR A 186 -1.34 33.08 0.66
C TYR A 186 -1.34 31.64 1.11
N TYR A 187 -1.17 31.42 2.40
CA TYR A 187 -1.40 30.13 3.07
C TYR A 187 -2.03 30.40 4.44
N GLY A 188 -2.99 29.56 4.80
CA GLY A 188 -3.59 29.57 6.12
C GLY A 188 -2.98 28.43 6.94
N ILE A 189 -2.69 28.70 8.20
CA ILE A 189 -2.26 27.66 9.16
C ILE A 189 -3.31 27.65 10.26
N ASP A 190 -3.81 26.47 10.58
CA ASP A 190 -4.74 26.26 11.69
C ASP A 190 -4.17 25.25 12.69
N GLU A 191 -4.57 25.37 13.94
CA GLU A 191 -4.13 24.51 15.03
C GLU A 191 -5.25 23.54 15.40
N THR A 192 -4.99 22.25 15.29
CA THR A 192 -5.90 21.21 15.75
C THR A 192 -5.42 20.58 17.05
N TYR A 193 -6.27 20.63 18.06
CA TYR A 193 -6.00 20.03 19.35
C TYR A 193 -6.09 18.50 19.28
N LEU A 194 -5.01 17.81 19.66
CA LEU A 194 -4.94 16.36 19.76
C LEU A 194 -4.69 15.94 21.20
N LYS A 195 -5.55 15.04 21.69
CA LYS A 195 -5.35 14.39 22.99
C LYS A 195 -4.44 13.19 22.81
N VAL A 196 -3.22 13.26 23.34
CA VAL A 196 -2.29 12.14 23.34
C VAL A 196 -2.67 11.17 24.43
N ILE A 197 -2.88 9.90 24.08
CA ILE A 197 -3.31 8.84 24.99
C ILE A 197 -2.10 8.14 25.64
N GLU A 198 -0.94 8.17 25.01
CA GLU A 198 0.30 7.61 25.54
C GLU A 198 0.97 8.62 26.48
N ALA A 199 0.50 8.66 27.72
CA ALA A 199 1.21 9.36 28.77
C ALA A 199 2.08 8.38 29.53
N ILE A 200 3.38 8.59 29.53
CA ILE A 200 4.28 8.02 30.51
C ILE A 200 4.08 8.80 31.81
N GLY A 201 3.19 8.29 32.67
CA GLY A 201 2.80 8.95 33.93
C GLY A 201 1.45 9.67 33.89
N ASP A 202 1.03 10.20 35.02
CA ASP A 202 -0.30 10.82 35.24
C ASP A 202 -0.54 12.15 34.52
N ASN A 203 0.46 12.67 33.81
CA ASN A 203 0.37 13.89 33.03
C ASN A 203 -0.06 13.58 31.58
N ARG A 204 -1.34 13.81 31.29
CA ARG A 204 -1.87 13.82 29.92
C ARG A 204 -1.31 15.03 29.19
N GLU A 205 -0.30 14.82 28.35
CA GLU A 205 0.23 15.87 27.52
C GLU A 205 -0.75 16.19 26.37
N HIS A 206 -0.96 17.48 26.17
CA HIS A 206 -1.77 18.01 25.09
C HIS A 206 -0.84 18.40 23.95
N CYS A 207 -1.09 17.85 22.76
CA CYS A 207 -0.37 18.21 21.55
C CYS A 207 -1.24 19.06 20.62
N TYR A 208 -0.65 20.06 20.00
CA TYR A 208 -1.27 20.78 18.88
C TYR A 208 -0.65 20.29 17.58
N VAL A 209 -1.49 20.02 16.59
CA VAL A 209 -1.05 19.73 15.23
C VAL A 209 -1.44 20.90 14.35
N TYR A 210 -0.48 21.44 13.63
CA TYR A 210 -0.71 22.48 12.64
C TYR A 210 -1.15 21.83 11.33
N VAL A 211 -2.22 22.34 10.73
CA VAL A 211 -2.83 21.82 9.49
C VAL A 211 -2.83 22.91 8.42
#